data_9c8cdef8e98d6b456721c885fc4b0597
#
_entry.id   9c8cdef8e98d6b456721c885fc4b0597
#
_cell.length_a   1.000
_cell.length_b   1.000
_cell.length_c   1.000
_cell.angle_alpha   90.00
_cell.angle_beta   90.00
_cell.angle_gamma   90.00
#
_symmetry.space_group_name_H-M   'P 1'
#
loop_
_entity.id
_entity.type
_entity.pdbx_description
1 polymer ?
#
loop_
_entity_poly.entity_id
_entity_poly.type
_entity_poly.pdbx_seq_one_letter_code
_entity_poly.pdbx_strand_id
1 'polypeptide(L)'
;MNLHEFQAKELLKKYQVPVQDGIVCTTPEEVTAAYQQISTKTNSKFVVIKAQIHAGGRGKGTFKEIPEQHGVQVVKSVELATTVGQNMIGNTLVTLQTGEQGKLVSKLFVAEDAYYEGPNPIKEFYLSILLDRQKKQYVFMYSTEGGMNIEDVAHDTPEKIFKEWIVPGTPLLPFQARKIAFNLGLEGEAFKNCVKFVTQLYQAFIGLDCDMLEINPLFKTSDNKIIAVDCKMNLEDNALIRHKDLAELRDKSEEDPTEVEASESNLNYV
;
A
#
# COMPACT_ATOMS: atom_id res chain seq x y z
N MET A 1 2.00 -13.56 6.59
CA MET A 1 2.29 -12.44 7.52
C MET A 1 1.98 -11.12 6.84
N ASN A 2 1.05 -10.31 7.40
CA ASN A 2 0.73 -8.99 6.89
C ASN A 2 1.77 -7.96 7.32
N LEU A 3 2.06 -6.99 6.44
CA LEU A 3 2.94 -5.88 6.73
C LEU A 3 2.17 -4.56 6.78
N HIS A 4 2.63 -3.61 7.59
CA HIS A 4 2.17 -2.23 7.49
C HIS A 4 2.61 -1.61 6.15
N GLU A 5 1.86 -0.62 5.66
CA GLU A 5 2.15 0.10 4.42
C GLU A 5 3.60 0.63 4.37
N PHE A 6 4.09 1.23 5.46
CA PHE A 6 5.45 1.76 5.51
C PHE A 6 6.52 0.67 5.42
N GLN A 7 6.31 -0.50 6.07
CA GLN A 7 7.22 -1.64 5.98
C GLN A 7 7.28 -2.19 4.55
N ALA A 8 6.11 -2.37 3.93
CA ALA A 8 6.01 -2.79 2.54
C ALA A 8 6.75 -1.83 1.60
N LYS A 9 6.57 -0.52 1.77
CA LYS A 9 7.28 0.50 0.98
C LYS A 9 8.79 0.45 1.16
N GLU A 10 9.30 0.27 2.39
CA GLU A 10 10.74 0.14 2.63
C GLU A 10 11.33 -1.11 1.95
N LEU A 11 10.59 -2.23 1.95
CA LEU A 11 11.01 -3.42 1.22
C LEU A 11 10.99 -3.18 -0.30
N LEU A 12 9.96 -2.54 -0.83
CA LEU A 12 9.87 -2.21 -2.26
C LEU A 12 11.02 -1.30 -2.72
N LYS A 13 11.46 -0.34 -1.90
CA LYS A 13 12.63 0.50 -2.19
C LYS A 13 13.91 -0.31 -2.41
N LYS A 14 14.11 -1.41 -1.67
CA LYS A 14 15.27 -2.31 -1.87
C LYS A 14 15.28 -2.92 -3.28
N TYR A 15 14.11 -3.08 -3.89
CA TYR A 15 13.95 -3.55 -5.27
C TYR A 15 13.81 -2.40 -6.28
N GLN A 16 14.10 -1.17 -5.85
CA GLN A 16 14.03 0.05 -6.70
C GLN A 16 12.62 0.34 -7.25
N VAL A 17 11.58 -0.20 -6.63
CA VAL A 17 10.19 0.13 -6.98
C VAL A 17 9.90 1.55 -6.46
N PRO A 18 9.47 2.47 -7.31
CA PRO A 18 9.12 3.82 -6.89
C PRO A 18 7.89 3.82 -5.98
N VAL A 19 8.02 4.40 -4.80
CA VAL A 19 6.96 4.50 -3.80
C VAL A 19 6.81 5.94 -3.33
N GLN A 20 5.63 6.31 -2.84
CA GLN A 20 5.44 7.56 -2.09
C GLN A 20 6.31 7.53 -0.84
N ASP A 21 7.16 8.53 -0.67
CA ASP A 21 8.06 8.64 0.48
C ASP A 21 7.36 9.21 1.72
N GLY A 22 7.89 8.89 2.91
CA GLY A 22 7.29 9.35 4.15
C GLY A 22 8.07 8.93 5.39
N ILE A 23 7.56 9.31 6.55
CA ILE A 23 8.16 9.10 7.87
C ILE A 23 7.11 8.44 8.77
N VAL A 24 7.51 7.39 9.49
CA VAL A 24 6.67 6.74 10.50
C VAL A 24 6.76 7.52 11.79
N CYS A 25 5.62 7.71 12.43
CA CYS A 25 5.46 8.44 13.69
C CYS A 25 4.64 7.62 14.68
N THR A 26 5.04 7.65 15.93
CA THR A 26 4.39 6.95 17.06
C THR A 26 3.85 7.92 18.11
N THR A 27 4.21 9.19 18.01
CA THR A 27 3.71 10.27 18.87
C THR A 27 3.25 11.47 18.05
N PRO A 28 2.34 12.31 18.58
CA PRO A 28 1.90 13.54 17.92
C PRO A 28 3.05 14.53 17.64
N GLU A 29 4.06 14.58 18.50
CA GLU A 29 5.23 15.43 18.35
C GLU A 29 6.07 15.00 17.14
N GLU A 30 6.24 13.68 16.94
CA GLU A 30 6.90 13.13 15.75
C GLU A 30 6.13 13.47 14.48
N VAL A 31 4.79 13.44 14.50
CA VAL A 31 3.96 13.87 13.35
C VAL A 31 4.22 15.32 12.97
N THR A 32 4.30 16.19 13.97
CA THR A 32 4.61 17.60 13.77
C THR A 32 6.00 17.80 13.13
N ALA A 33 7.00 17.12 13.64
CA ALA A 33 8.37 17.16 13.10
C ALA A 33 8.45 16.59 11.67
N ALA A 34 7.77 15.47 11.42
CA ALA A 34 7.71 14.83 10.10
C ALA A 34 7.02 15.73 9.06
N TYR A 35 5.92 16.41 9.43
CA TYR A 35 5.29 17.40 8.57
C TYR A 35 6.28 18.48 8.13
N GLN A 36 7.01 19.08 9.08
CA GLN A 36 7.99 20.14 8.79
C GLN A 36 9.11 19.64 7.87
N GLN A 37 9.62 18.45 8.14
CA GLN A 37 10.68 17.83 7.34
C GLN A 37 10.23 17.55 5.90
N ILE A 38 9.06 16.93 5.72
CA ILE A 38 8.52 16.60 4.40
C ILE A 38 8.15 17.84 3.62
N SER A 39 7.45 18.79 4.25
CA SER A 39 7.06 20.06 3.63
C SER A 39 8.28 20.84 3.13
N THR A 40 9.36 20.87 3.91
CA THR A 40 10.63 21.49 3.51
C THR A 40 11.30 20.75 2.36
N LYS A 41 11.38 19.41 2.45
CA LYS A 41 12.01 18.55 1.43
C LYS A 41 11.31 18.67 0.07
N THR A 42 9.97 18.69 0.07
CA THR A 42 9.16 18.71 -1.16
C THR A 42 8.83 20.09 -1.65
N ASN A 43 9.13 21.14 -0.87
CA ASN A 43 8.69 22.52 -1.09
C ASN A 43 7.17 22.61 -1.28
N SER A 44 6.42 21.76 -0.58
CA SER A 44 4.95 21.70 -0.59
C SER A 44 4.42 21.83 0.82
N LYS A 45 3.34 22.62 0.98
CA LYS A 45 2.62 22.67 2.24
C LYS A 45 1.69 21.46 2.46
N PHE A 46 1.39 20.72 1.40
CA PHE A 46 0.51 19.56 1.47
C PHE A 46 1.30 18.32 1.86
N VAL A 47 0.84 17.64 2.91
CA VAL A 47 1.39 16.39 3.43
C VAL A 47 0.21 15.48 3.76
N VAL A 48 0.36 14.18 3.57
CA VAL A 48 -0.69 13.19 3.85
C VAL A 48 -0.33 12.41 5.11
N ILE A 49 -1.25 12.35 6.07
CA ILE A 49 -1.12 11.55 7.29
C ILE A 49 -2.03 10.32 7.16
N LYS A 50 -1.47 9.13 7.32
CA LYS A 50 -2.17 7.85 7.14
C LYS A 50 -2.04 6.98 8.38
N ALA A 51 -3.16 6.56 8.97
CA ALA A 51 -3.17 5.57 10.03
C ALA A 51 -2.57 4.24 9.54
N GLN A 52 -1.74 3.60 10.37
CA GLN A 52 -1.10 2.33 10.04
C GLN A 52 -1.77 1.21 10.85
N ILE A 53 -2.70 0.51 10.21
CA ILE A 53 -3.37 -0.69 10.72
C ILE A 53 -3.43 -1.75 9.62
N HIS A 54 -3.51 -3.03 9.98
CA HIS A 54 -3.68 -4.12 9.03
C HIS A 54 -5.15 -4.23 8.55
N ALA A 55 -5.66 -3.13 7.97
CA ALA A 55 -6.97 -3.08 7.35
C ALA A 55 -7.01 -2.05 6.22
N GLY A 56 -7.77 -2.37 5.18
CA GLY A 56 -8.08 -1.45 4.10
C GLY A 56 -9.22 -0.48 4.43
N GLY A 57 -9.49 0.45 3.50
CA GLY A 57 -10.60 1.38 3.64
C GLY A 57 -10.36 2.52 4.63
N ARG A 58 -9.12 2.75 5.06
CA ARG A 58 -8.73 3.77 6.06
C ARG A 58 -9.21 5.18 5.70
N GLY A 59 -9.18 5.54 4.42
CA GLY A 59 -9.62 6.87 3.96
C GLY A 59 -11.12 7.13 4.14
N LYS A 60 -11.95 6.09 4.13
CA LYS A 60 -13.40 6.17 4.41
C LYS A 60 -13.74 5.82 5.86
N GLY A 61 -12.81 5.19 6.58
CA GLY A 61 -12.96 4.86 8.00
C GLY A 61 -12.99 6.09 8.88
N THR A 62 -13.61 5.96 10.05
CA THR A 62 -13.73 7.03 11.06
C THR A 62 -13.29 6.55 12.43
N PHE A 63 -12.86 7.48 13.29
CA PHE A 63 -12.48 7.16 14.66
C PHE A 63 -13.72 7.11 15.57
N LYS A 64 -13.79 6.11 16.46
CA LYS A 64 -14.88 6.00 17.43
C LYS A 64 -14.99 7.23 18.33
N GLU A 65 -13.83 7.71 18.78
CA GLU A 65 -13.70 8.82 19.71
C GLU A 65 -13.93 10.17 19.04
N ILE A 66 -13.69 10.24 17.71
CA ILE A 66 -13.78 11.47 16.92
C ILE A 66 -14.34 11.12 15.52
N PRO A 67 -15.68 10.98 15.37
CA PRO A 67 -16.30 10.48 14.13
C PRO A 67 -16.05 11.31 12.87
N GLU A 68 -15.70 12.59 13.00
CA GLU A 68 -15.32 13.45 11.90
C GLU A 68 -13.87 13.24 11.41
N GLN A 69 -13.03 12.56 12.18
CA GLN A 69 -11.65 12.26 11.82
C GLN A 69 -11.60 10.98 10.97
N HIS A 70 -10.96 11.07 9.80
CA HIS A 70 -10.70 9.91 8.93
C HIS A 70 -9.28 9.36 9.10
N GLY A 71 -9.08 8.09 8.77
CA GLY A 71 -7.77 7.42 8.88
C GLY A 71 -6.74 7.85 7.82
N VAL A 72 -7.13 8.66 6.83
CA VAL A 72 -6.23 9.33 5.88
C VAL A 72 -6.64 10.80 5.79
N GLN A 73 -5.69 11.70 6.04
CA GLN A 73 -5.95 13.14 6.10
C GLN A 73 -4.85 13.92 5.37
N VAL A 74 -5.25 14.81 4.47
CA VAL A 74 -4.34 15.82 3.89
C VAL A 74 -4.27 17.02 4.81
N VAL A 75 -3.07 17.41 5.20
CA VAL A 75 -2.80 18.56 6.07
C VAL A 75 -1.95 19.59 5.33
N LYS A 76 -2.13 20.88 5.71
CA LYS A 76 -1.47 22.02 5.04
C LYS A 76 -0.81 23.01 5.99
N SER A 77 -0.77 22.70 7.27
CA SER A 77 -0.09 23.51 8.29
C SER A 77 0.40 22.63 9.44
N VAL A 78 1.35 23.16 10.21
CA VAL A 78 1.91 22.51 11.41
C VAL A 78 0.83 22.23 12.44
N GLU A 79 -0.04 23.22 12.68
CA GLU A 79 -1.13 23.16 13.67
C GLU A 79 -2.10 22.03 13.31
N LEU A 80 -2.47 21.94 12.02
CA LEU A 80 -3.37 20.88 11.56
C LEU A 80 -2.70 19.51 11.65
N ALA A 81 -1.42 19.38 11.33
CA ALA A 81 -0.68 18.12 11.46
C ALA A 81 -0.62 17.66 12.93
N THR A 82 -0.37 18.58 13.86
CA THR A 82 -0.35 18.30 15.31
C THR A 82 -1.74 17.82 15.78
N THR A 83 -2.80 18.53 15.40
CA THR A 83 -4.18 18.15 15.75
C THR A 83 -4.55 16.78 15.21
N VAL A 84 -4.25 16.51 13.94
CA VAL A 84 -4.52 15.20 13.32
C VAL A 84 -3.72 14.09 14.00
N GLY A 85 -2.45 14.34 14.33
CA GLY A 85 -1.63 13.39 15.10
C GLY A 85 -2.25 13.03 16.45
N GLN A 86 -2.73 14.05 17.20
CA GLN A 86 -3.41 13.87 18.49
C GLN A 86 -4.75 13.12 18.34
N ASN A 87 -5.49 13.38 17.27
CA ASN A 87 -6.78 12.76 17.02
C ASN A 87 -6.67 11.29 16.57
N MET A 88 -5.55 10.90 15.96
CA MET A 88 -5.40 9.55 15.41
C MET A 88 -4.65 8.60 16.34
N ILE A 89 -3.52 9.04 16.95
CA ILE A 89 -2.70 8.17 17.80
C ILE A 89 -3.43 7.88 19.11
N GLY A 90 -3.53 6.59 19.43
CA GLY A 90 -4.20 6.12 20.66
C GLY A 90 -5.70 5.98 20.54
N ASN A 91 -6.31 6.33 19.41
CA ASN A 91 -7.73 6.22 19.14
C ASN A 91 -8.06 5.05 18.19
N THR A 92 -9.32 4.63 18.15
CA THR A 92 -9.79 3.42 17.46
C THR A 92 -10.37 3.75 16.09
N LEU A 93 -9.70 3.32 15.02
CA LEU A 93 -10.18 3.47 13.65
C LEU A 93 -11.12 2.33 13.27
N VAL A 94 -12.32 2.68 12.82
CA VAL A 94 -13.33 1.76 12.29
C VAL A 94 -13.36 1.85 10.77
N THR A 95 -13.24 0.72 10.09
CA THR A 95 -13.37 0.58 8.64
C THR A 95 -14.34 -0.57 8.32
N LEU A 96 -14.71 -0.72 7.06
CA LEU A 96 -15.51 -1.88 6.64
C LEU A 96 -14.82 -3.22 6.95
N GLN A 97 -13.47 -3.26 6.88
CA GLN A 97 -12.71 -4.49 7.14
C GLN A 97 -12.49 -4.77 8.63
N THR A 98 -12.43 -3.75 9.47
CA THR A 98 -12.27 -3.95 10.94
C THR A 98 -13.59 -4.25 11.64
N GLY A 99 -14.72 -4.03 10.98
CA GLY A 99 -16.02 -4.08 11.63
C GLY A 99 -16.16 -3.02 12.74
N GLU A 100 -17.24 -3.12 13.54
CA GLU A 100 -17.56 -2.16 14.61
C GLU A 100 -16.53 -2.13 15.75
N GLN A 101 -15.75 -3.20 15.91
CA GLN A 101 -14.68 -3.24 16.93
C GLN A 101 -13.56 -2.27 16.62
N GLY A 102 -13.29 -2.02 15.34
CA GLY A 102 -12.19 -1.16 14.93
C GLY A 102 -10.82 -1.70 15.33
N LYS A 103 -9.78 -0.90 15.04
CA LYS A 103 -8.40 -1.17 15.46
C LYS A 103 -7.77 0.07 16.08
N LEU A 104 -7.00 -0.14 17.13
CA LEU A 104 -6.24 0.91 17.80
C LEU A 104 -5.11 1.39 16.88
N VAL A 105 -5.02 2.71 16.65
CA VAL A 105 -3.96 3.31 15.84
C VAL A 105 -2.77 3.66 16.73
N SER A 106 -1.69 2.91 16.63
CA SER A 106 -0.45 3.14 17.37
C SER A 106 0.63 3.82 16.53
N LYS A 107 0.49 3.84 15.22
CA LYS A 107 1.47 4.37 14.27
C LYS A 107 0.79 5.16 13.15
N LEU A 108 1.43 6.23 12.71
CA LEU A 108 1.02 7.01 11.54
C LEU A 108 2.16 7.02 10.53
N PHE A 109 1.81 7.08 9.25
CA PHE A 109 2.74 7.33 8.18
C PHE A 109 2.47 8.72 7.62
N VAL A 110 3.40 9.63 7.82
CA VAL A 110 3.38 11.00 7.32
C VAL A 110 4.10 11.01 5.98
N ALA A 111 3.36 11.20 4.90
CA ALA A 111 3.84 10.99 3.54
C ALA A 111 3.78 12.27 2.70
N GLU A 112 4.66 12.37 1.72
CA GLU A 112 4.63 13.44 0.72
C GLU A 112 3.32 13.41 -0.08
N ASP A 113 2.88 14.58 -0.55
CA ASP A 113 1.72 14.66 -1.43
C ASP A 113 2.10 14.16 -2.83
N ALA A 114 1.31 13.21 -3.36
CA ALA A 114 1.48 12.70 -4.71
C ALA A 114 0.67 13.49 -5.76
N TYR A 115 -0.26 14.35 -5.31
CA TYR A 115 -1.11 15.20 -6.16
C TYR A 115 -0.48 16.58 -6.37
N TYR A 116 0.71 16.64 -6.95
CA TYR A 116 1.32 17.92 -7.30
C TYR A 116 1.03 18.32 -8.73
N GLU A 117 0.88 19.63 -8.95
CA GLU A 117 0.64 20.22 -10.26
C GLU A 117 1.82 19.97 -11.23
N GLY A 118 1.51 19.80 -12.50
CA GLY A 118 2.51 19.58 -13.55
C GLY A 118 1.90 19.48 -14.94
N PRO A 119 2.71 19.16 -15.96
CA PRO A 119 2.29 19.27 -17.37
C PRO A 119 1.28 18.22 -17.82
N ASN A 120 1.12 17.11 -17.09
CA ASN A 120 0.23 16.03 -17.51
C ASN A 120 -0.81 15.71 -16.43
N PRO A 121 -2.01 15.20 -16.81
CA PRO A 121 -3.01 14.77 -15.86
C PRO A 121 -2.50 13.60 -15.01
N ILE A 122 -2.80 13.64 -13.73
CA ILE A 122 -2.60 12.52 -12.80
C ILE A 122 -3.65 11.46 -13.12
N LYS A 123 -3.25 10.19 -13.04
CA LYS A 123 -4.16 9.04 -13.18
C LYS A 123 -3.91 8.05 -12.06
N GLU A 124 -4.98 7.44 -11.61
CA GLU A 124 -4.97 6.37 -10.62
C GLU A 124 -5.30 5.04 -11.28
N PHE A 125 -4.58 4.00 -10.87
CA PHE A 125 -4.77 2.64 -11.35
C PHE A 125 -4.81 1.68 -10.16
N TYR A 126 -5.38 0.52 -10.41
CA TYR A 126 -5.25 -0.65 -9.54
C TYR A 126 -4.20 -1.60 -10.12
N LEU A 127 -3.37 -2.18 -9.25
CA LEU A 127 -2.41 -3.21 -9.63
C LEU A 127 -2.19 -4.18 -8.46
N SER A 128 -2.33 -5.49 -8.70
CA SER A 128 -2.00 -6.52 -7.71
C SER A 128 -1.29 -7.70 -8.34
N ILE A 129 -0.55 -8.44 -7.52
CA ILE A 129 0.07 -9.72 -7.85
C ILE A 129 -0.34 -10.72 -6.78
N LEU A 130 -0.86 -11.88 -7.22
CA LEU A 130 -1.27 -12.95 -6.32
C LEU A 130 -1.14 -14.32 -7.01
N LEU A 131 -1.28 -15.40 -6.24
CA LEU A 131 -1.32 -16.75 -6.76
C LEU A 131 -2.75 -17.13 -7.21
N ASP A 132 -2.95 -17.35 -8.51
CA ASP A 132 -4.15 -17.99 -9.04
C ASP A 132 -4.05 -19.52 -8.77
N ARG A 133 -4.73 -19.96 -7.73
CA ARG A 133 -4.69 -21.37 -7.29
C ARG A 133 -5.30 -22.33 -8.31
N GLN A 134 -6.27 -21.87 -9.12
CA GLN A 134 -6.90 -22.72 -10.15
C GLN A 134 -5.94 -22.97 -11.31
N LYS A 135 -5.25 -21.92 -11.75
CA LYS A 135 -4.26 -22.01 -12.84
C LYS A 135 -2.87 -22.41 -12.35
N LYS A 136 -2.62 -22.40 -11.04
CA LYS A 136 -1.30 -22.64 -10.43
C LYS A 136 -0.24 -21.69 -11.02
N GLN A 137 -0.61 -20.45 -11.22
CA GLN A 137 0.24 -19.40 -11.81
C GLN A 137 0.13 -18.12 -10.99
N TYR A 138 1.16 -17.29 -11.03
CA TYR A 138 1.03 -15.94 -10.57
C TYR A 138 0.19 -15.13 -11.56
N VAL A 139 -0.59 -14.19 -11.06
CA VAL A 139 -1.40 -13.31 -11.89
C VAL A 139 -1.22 -11.86 -11.48
N PHE A 140 -0.89 -11.01 -12.44
CA PHE A 140 -1.14 -9.59 -12.33
C PHE A 140 -2.61 -9.34 -12.62
N MET A 141 -3.31 -8.70 -11.67
CA MET A 141 -4.61 -8.11 -11.89
C MET A 141 -4.45 -6.59 -11.88
N TYR A 142 -5.00 -5.92 -12.88
CA TYR A 142 -4.85 -4.47 -12.99
C TYR A 142 -6.06 -3.84 -13.68
N SER A 143 -6.33 -2.57 -13.33
CA SER A 143 -7.47 -1.81 -13.84
C SER A 143 -7.13 -0.33 -13.98
N THR A 144 -7.83 0.35 -14.87
CA THR A 144 -7.83 1.81 -14.97
C THR A 144 -8.66 2.48 -13.87
N GLU A 145 -9.39 1.71 -13.07
CA GLU A 145 -10.19 2.16 -11.94
C GLU A 145 -9.36 2.01 -10.64
N GLY A 146 -8.51 3.00 -10.36
CA GLY A 146 -7.71 3.07 -9.14
C GLY A 146 -8.41 3.81 -8.01
N GLY A 147 -7.94 3.60 -6.76
CA GLY A 147 -8.50 4.24 -5.58
C GLY A 147 -9.89 3.74 -5.16
N MET A 148 -10.41 2.75 -5.88
CA MET A 148 -11.70 2.10 -5.62
C MET A 148 -11.50 0.70 -5.05
N ASN A 149 -12.57 0.16 -4.45
CA ASN A 149 -12.58 -1.24 -4.03
C ASN A 149 -12.65 -2.13 -5.30
N ILE A 150 -11.70 -3.03 -5.46
CA ILE A 150 -11.60 -3.86 -6.68
C ILE A 150 -12.75 -4.87 -6.79
N GLU A 151 -13.35 -5.28 -5.67
CA GLU A 151 -14.52 -6.14 -5.64
C GLU A 151 -15.73 -5.45 -6.25
N ASP A 152 -15.91 -4.15 -6.01
CA ASP A 152 -16.97 -3.35 -6.62
C ASP A 152 -16.73 -3.23 -8.13
N VAL A 153 -15.50 -2.99 -8.56
CA VAL A 153 -15.13 -2.97 -9.99
C VAL A 153 -15.39 -4.33 -10.65
N ALA A 154 -15.07 -5.44 -9.94
CA ALA A 154 -15.30 -6.79 -10.44
C ALA A 154 -16.79 -7.13 -10.59
N HIS A 155 -17.64 -6.54 -9.75
CA HIS A 155 -19.08 -6.72 -9.80
C HIS A 155 -19.72 -5.85 -10.90
N ASP A 156 -19.37 -4.56 -10.95
CA ASP A 156 -20.06 -3.56 -11.77
C ASP A 156 -19.49 -3.45 -13.19
N THR A 157 -18.19 -3.58 -13.35
CA THR A 157 -17.46 -3.39 -14.63
C THR A 157 -16.32 -4.41 -14.79
N PRO A 158 -16.59 -5.73 -14.80
CA PRO A 158 -15.57 -6.77 -14.82
C PRO A 158 -14.67 -6.71 -16.08
N GLU A 159 -15.13 -6.12 -17.16
CA GLU A 159 -14.35 -5.91 -18.40
C GLU A 159 -13.20 -4.91 -18.23
N LYS A 160 -13.22 -4.10 -17.16
CA LYS A 160 -12.14 -3.17 -16.83
C LYS A 160 -11.01 -3.84 -16.03
N ILE A 161 -11.16 -5.10 -15.62
CA ILE A 161 -10.13 -5.87 -14.92
C ILE A 161 -9.38 -6.73 -15.93
N PHE A 162 -8.13 -6.38 -16.12
CA PHE A 162 -7.19 -7.13 -16.95
C PHE A 162 -6.40 -8.13 -16.10
N LYS A 163 -6.01 -9.25 -16.72
CA LYS A 163 -5.22 -10.29 -16.09
C LYS A 163 -4.06 -10.72 -16.98
N GLU A 164 -2.88 -10.86 -16.38
CA GLU A 164 -1.70 -11.41 -17.05
C GLU A 164 -1.08 -12.49 -16.18
N TRP A 165 -1.06 -13.73 -16.66
CA TRP A 165 -0.57 -14.89 -15.91
C TRP A 165 0.91 -15.15 -16.20
N ILE A 166 1.65 -15.56 -15.17
CA ILE A 166 3.07 -15.85 -15.21
C ILE A 166 3.30 -17.23 -14.60
N VAL A 167 3.99 -18.09 -15.32
CA VAL A 167 4.35 -19.43 -14.83
C VAL A 167 5.36 -19.27 -13.68
N PRO A 168 5.13 -19.90 -12.50
CA PRO A 168 6.08 -19.86 -11.40
C PRO A 168 7.47 -20.33 -11.83
N GLY A 169 8.49 -19.65 -11.31
CA GLY A 169 9.89 -19.93 -11.67
C GLY A 169 10.36 -19.27 -12.97
N THR A 170 9.47 -18.54 -13.68
CA THR A 170 9.86 -17.72 -14.85
C THR A 170 9.89 -16.24 -14.51
N PRO A 171 10.76 -15.45 -15.17
CA PRO A 171 10.69 -14.00 -15.04
C PRO A 171 9.45 -13.43 -15.73
N LEU A 172 9.03 -12.22 -15.33
CA LEU A 172 8.08 -11.43 -16.11
C LEU A 172 8.71 -11.11 -17.47
N LEU A 173 8.07 -11.54 -18.54
CA LEU A 173 8.60 -11.33 -19.88
C LEU A 173 8.35 -9.88 -20.35
N PRO A 174 9.27 -9.28 -21.13
CA PRO A 174 9.15 -7.89 -21.56
C PRO A 174 7.86 -7.56 -22.29
N PHE A 175 7.27 -8.50 -23.03
CA PHE A 175 6.01 -8.27 -23.72
C PHE A 175 4.83 -8.21 -22.74
N GLN A 176 4.87 -8.98 -21.63
CA GLN A 176 3.86 -8.95 -20.58
C GLN A 176 3.85 -7.61 -19.86
N ALA A 177 5.03 -7.11 -19.46
CA ALA A 177 5.16 -5.79 -18.86
C ALA A 177 4.65 -4.67 -19.80
N ARG A 178 4.96 -4.76 -21.10
CA ARG A 178 4.43 -3.80 -22.10
C ARG A 178 2.92 -3.91 -22.27
N LYS A 179 2.36 -5.12 -22.23
CA LYS A 179 0.90 -5.35 -22.32
C LYS A 179 0.18 -4.71 -21.13
N ILE A 180 0.72 -4.83 -19.92
CA ILE A 180 0.17 -4.16 -18.73
C ILE A 180 0.15 -2.64 -18.94
N ALA A 181 1.27 -2.03 -19.31
CA ALA A 181 1.37 -0.59 -19.54
C ALA A 181 0.44 -0.11 -20.67
N PHE A 182 0.31 -0.89 -21.74
CA PHE A 182 -0.59 -0.59 -22.87
C PHE A 182 -2.08 -0.63 -22.45
N ASN A 183 -2.50 -1.66 -21.73
CA ASN A 183 -3.88 -1.81 -21.29
C ASN A 183 -4.29 -0.74 -20.24
N LEU A 184 -3.31 -0.20 -19.48
CA LEU A 184 -3.53 0.96 -18.61
C LEU A 184 -3.61 2.29 -19.39
N GLY A 185 -3.52 2.24 -20.73
CA GLY A 185 -3.60 3.44 -21.58
C GLY A 185 -2.45 4.42 -21.35
N LEU A 186 -1.26 3.89 -21.04
CA LEU A 186 -0.05 4.69 -20.84
C LEU A 186 0.73 4.83 -22.14
N GLU A 187 1.35 6.00 -22.33
CA GLU A 187 2.13 6.35 -23.51
C GLU A 187 3.44 7.04 -23.13
N GLY A 188 4.36 7.15 -24.08
CA GLY A 188 5.58 7.92 -23.95
C GLY A 188 6.45 7.51 -22.76
N GLU A 189 6.82 8.47 -21.92
CA GLU A 189 7.66 8.23 -20.74
C GLU A 189 6.91 7.46 -19.62
N ALA A 190 5.62 7.74 -19.43
CA ALA A 190 4.81 7.00 -18.46
C ALA A 190 4.72 5.50 -18.80
N PHE A 191 4.64 5.16 -20.09
CA PHE A 191 4.68 3.76 -20.54
C PHE A 191 5.99 3.07 -20.15
N LYS A 192 7.13 3.70 -20.42
CA LYS A 192 8.46 3.16 -20.07
C LYS A 192 8.62 2.99 -18.57
N ASN A 193 8.18 3.99 -17.80
CA ASN A 193 8.22 3.97 -16.34
C ASN A 193 7.32 2.85 -15.77
N CYS A 194 6.14 2.62 -16.35
CA CYS A 194 5.27 1.51 -15.96
C CYS A 194 5.90 0.15 -16.26
N VAL A 195 6.50 -0.05 -17.43
CA VAL A 195 7.20 -1.29 -17.77
C VAL A 195 8.31 -1.58 -16.77
N LYS A 196 9.10 -0.56 -16.39
CA LYS A 196 10.13 -0.69 -15.37
C LYS A 196 9.52 -1.01 -14.01
N PHE A 197 8.49 -0.28 -13.60
CA PHE A 197 7.78 -0.45 -12.33
C PHE A 197 7.27 -1.89 -12.15
N VAL A 198 6.49 -2.41 -13.10
CA VAL A 198 5.91 -3.77 -12.98
C VAL A 198 6.97 -4.86 -12.99
N THR A 199 8.07 -4.65 -13.71
CA THR A 199 9.20 -5.59 -13.72
C THR A 199 9.88 -5.65 -12.33
N GLN A 200 10.16 -4.49 -11.74
CA GLN A 200 10.75 -4.39 -10.40
C GLN A 200 9.79 -4.90 -9.31
N LEU A 201 8.48 -4.60 -9.46
CA LEU A 201 7.46 -5.08 -8.54
C LEU A 201 7.37 -6.62 -8.53
N TYR A 202 7.44 -7.25 -9.71
CA TYR A 202 7.47 -8.72 -9.81
C TYR A 202 8.74 -9.31 -9.18
N GLN A 203 9.90 -8.67 -9.37
CA GLN A 203 11.14 -9.09 -8.70
C GLN A 203 11.01 -9.00 -7.18
N ALA A 204 10.39 -7.94 -6.66
CA ALA A 204 10.12 -7.80 -5.23
C ALA A 204 9.17 -8.91 -4.74
N PHE A 205 8.06 -9.15 -5.46
CA PHE A 205 7.09 -10.18 -5.13
C PHE A 205 7.73 -11.56 -4.98
N ILE A 206 8.56 -11.95 -5.94
CA ILE A 206 9.26 -13.25 -5.91
C ILE A 206 10.37 -13.26 -4.86
N GLY A 207 11.19 -12.20 -4.80
CA GLY A 207 12.36 -12.15 -3.93
C GLY A 207 12.04 -12.04 -2.43
N LEU A 208 10.83 -11.59 -2.10
CA LEU A 208 10.32 -11.50 -0.73
C LEU A 208 9.39 -12.67 -0.37
N ASP A 209 9.15 -13.61 -1.28
CA ASP A 209 8.16 -14.67 -1.12
C ASP A 209 6.78 -14.12 -0.72
N CYS A 210 6.30 -13.13 -1.45
CA CYS A 210 4.97 -12.58 -1.20
C CYS A 210 3.88 -13.58 -1.59
N ASP A 211 2.84 -13.69 -0.78
CA ASP A 211 1.58 -14.36 -1.11
C ASP A 211 0.67 -13.42 -1.91
N MET A 212 0.64 -12.14 -1.51
CA MET A 212 -0.13 -11.09 -2.15
C MET A 212 0.59 -9.75 -2.06
N LEU A 213 0.53 -8.97 -3.15
CA LEU A 213 1.02 -7.59 -3.19
C LEU A 213 0.04 -6.77 -4.00
N GLU A 214 -0.55 -5.76 -3.35
CA GLU A 214 -1.54 -4.87 -3.94
C GLU A 214 -1.08 -3.42 -3.84
N ILE A 215 -1.20 -2.69 -4.93
CA ILE A 215 -0.97 -1.26 -5.04
C ILE A 215 -2.29 -0.59 -5.45
N ASN A 216 -2.90 0.13 -4.53
CA ASN A 216 -4.19 0.76 -4.78
C ASN A 216 -4.35 2.07 -3.97
N PRO A 217 -4.10 3.23 -4.61
CA PRO A 217 -3.82 3.41 -6.02
C PRO A 217 -2.33 3.32 -6.40
N LEU A 218 -2.10 2.88 -7.64
CA LEU A 218 -0.88 3.11 -8.39
C LEU A 218 -1.04 4.43 -9.15
N PHE A 219 -0.12 5.38 -8.97
CA PHE A 219 -0.22 6.69 -9.59
C PHE A 219 0.65 6.82 -10.83
N LYS A 220 0.08 7.42 -11.86
CA LYS A 220 0.81 8.21 -12.85
C LYS A 220 0.79 9.66 -12.40
N THR A 221 1.93 10.18 -12.00
CA THR A 221 2.09 11.57 -11.57
C THR A 221 2.07 12.55 -12.74
N SER A 222 1.98 13.84 -12.43
CA SER A 222 1.97 14.91 -13.44
C SER A 222 3.27 15.03 -14.25
N ASP A 223 4.39 14.50 -13.75
CA ASP A 223 5.68 14.40 -14.44
C ASP A 223 5.95 13.00 -15.03
N ASN A 224 4.86 12.21 -15.22
CA ASN A 224 4.88 10.87 -15.84
C ASN A 224 5.64 9.78 -15.05
N LYS A 225 5.95 9.98 -13.77
CA LYS A 225 6.43 8.90 -12.92
C LYS A 225 5.29 7.94 -12.62
N ILE A 226 5.65 6.69 -12.32
CA ILE A 226 4.72 5.66 -11.82
C ILE A 226 5.16 5.34 -10.41
N ILE A 227 4.29 5.55 -9.43
CA ILE A 227 4.61 5.38 -8.00
C ILE A 227 3.50 4.61 -7.26
N ALA A 228 3.89 3.79 -6.29
CA ALA A 228 2.96 3.17 -5.34
C ALA A 228 2.60 4.19 -4.25
N VAL A 229 1.33 4.61 -4.21
CA VAL A 229 0.84 5.56 -3.20
C VAL A 229 0.34 4.82 -1.97
N ASP A 230 -0.37 3.72 -2.13
CA ASP A 230 -0.68 2.78 -1.05
C ASP A 230 -0.22 1.37 -1.44
N CYS A 231 0.20 0.59 -0.45
CA CYS A 231 0.71 -0.75 -0.66
C CYS A 231 0.22 -1.67 0.46
N LYS A 232 -0.41 -2.77 0.05
CA LYS A 232 -0.73 -3.89 0.93
C LYS A 232 0.11 -5.09 0.51
N MET A 233 0.91 -5.61 1.45
CA MET A 233 1.82 -6.73 1.20
C MET A 233 1.61 -7.81 2.24
N ASN A 234 1.47 -9.03 1.77
CA ASN A 234 1.41 -10.22 2.59
C ASN A 234 2.57 -11.15 2.18
N LEU A 235 3.35 -11.58 3.15
CA LEU A 235 4.44 -12.55 2.97
C LEU A 235 3.93 -13.96 3.29
N GLU A 236 4.38 -14.94 2.51
CA GLU A 236 4.08 -16.36 2.76
C GLU A 236 4.72 -16.82 4.07
N ASP A 237 3.90 -17.22 5.05
CA ASP A 237 4.37 -17.57 6.39
C ASP A 237 5.39 -18.73 6.38
N ASN A 238 5.17 -19.73 5.54
CA ASN A 238 6.10 -20.86 5.40
C ASN A 238 7.45 -20.47 4.83
N ALA A 239 7.53 -19.34 4.14
CA ALA A 239 8.79 -18.82 3.58
C ALA A 239 9.61 -18.00 4.60
N LEU A 240 9.05 -17.57 5.72
CA LEU A 240 9.73 -16.76 6.72
C LEU A 240 10.98 -17.45 7.32
N ILE A 241 11.05 -18.77 7.28
CA ILE A 241 12.26 -19.51 7.66
C ILE A 241 13.49 -19.10 6.84
N ARG A 242 13.29 -18.64 5.59
CA ARG A 242 14.34 -18.14 4.70
C ARG A 242 14.61 -16.63 4.90
N HIS A 243 13.68 -15.92 5.52
CA HIS A 243 13.68 -14.47 5.70
C HIS A 243 13.58 -14.08 7.17
N LYS A 244 14.60 -14.42 7.94
CA LYS A 244 14.61 -14.16 9.40
C LYS A 244 14.50 -12.67 9.73
N ASP A 245 15.09 -11.82 8.90
CA ASP A 245 15.03 -10.36 9.01
C ASP A 245 13.60 -9.84 8.74
N LEU A 246 12.84 -10.48 7.87
CA LEU A 246 11.46 -10.10 7.60
C LEU A 246 10.51 -10.58 8.72
N ALA A 247 10.81 -11.71 9.36
CA ALA A 247 10.02 -12.20 10.48
C ALA A 247 10.00 -11.22 11.68
N GLU A 248 11.03 -10.38 11.83
CA GLU A 248 11.10 -9.34 12.86
C GLU A 248 10.13 -8.17 12.59
N LEU A 249 9.60 -8.06 11.37
CA LEU A 249 8.62 -7.03 11.00
C LEU A 249 7.19 -7.37 11.46
N ARG A 250 6.97 -8.57 12.00
CA ARG A 250 5.66 -9.03 12.46
C ARG A 250 5.14 -8.15 13.58
N ASP A 251 3.95 -7.59 13.41
CA ASP A 251 3.25 -6.83 14.45
C ASP A 251 2.13 -7.66 15.05
N LYS A 252 2.45 -8.38 16.15
CA LYS A 252 1.51 -9.24 16.85
C LYS A 252 0.30 -8.49 17.41
N SER A 253 0.40 -7.17 17.64
CA SER A 253 -0.71 -6.36 18.14
C SER A 253 -1.83 -6.16 17.10
N GLU A 254 -1.52 -6.41 15.83
CA GLU A 254 -2.43 -6.32 14.71
C GLU A 254 -3.09 -7.66 14.35
N GLU A 255 -2.65 -8.76 14.95
CA GLU A 255 -3.15 -10.10 14.68
C GLU A 255 -4.24 -10.53 15.68
N ASP A 256 -4.96 -11.61 15.36
CA ASP A 256 -5.90 -12.22 16.31
C ASP A 256 -5.13 -12.80 17.51
N PRO A 257 -5.49 -12.47 18.75
CA PRO A 257 -4.79 -12.98 19.92
C PRO A 257 -4.73 -14.52 20.01
N THR A 258 -5.75 -15.21 19.50
CA THR A 258 -5.81 -16.68 19.49
C THR A 258 -4.82 -17.26 18.47
N GLU A 259 -4.69 -16.61 17.30
CA GLU A 259 -3.68 -17.00 16.29
C GLU A 259 -2.26 -16.75 16.82
N VAL A 260 -2.05 -15.65 17.54
CA VAL A 260 -0.75 -15.35 18.19
C VAL A 260 -0.39 -16.42 19.20
N GLU A 261 -1.32 -16.77 20.12
CA GLU A 261 -1.10 -17.81 21.14
C GLU A 261 -0.82 -19.19 20.50
N ALA A 262 -1.58 -19.56 19.46
CA ALA A 262 -1.35 -20.80 18.71
C ALA A 262 0.04 -20.82 18.07
N SER A 263 0.45 -19.71 17.44
CA SER A 263 1.75 -19.59 16.78
C SER A 263 2.94 -19.72 17.75
N GLU A 264 2.81 -19.25 18.99
CA GLU A 264 3.83 -19.42 20.04
C GLU A 264 4.03 -20.88 20.46
N SER A 265 3.00 -21.69 20.26
CA SER A 265 3.02 -23.15 20.47
C SER A 265 3.32 -23.95 19.20
N ASN A 266 3.73 -23.31 18.10
CA ASN A 266 3.90 -23.91 16.75
C ASN A 266 2.64 -24.62 16.25
N LEU A 267 1.47 -24.13 16.59
CA LEU A 267 0.18 -24.61 16.11
C LEU A 267 -0.44 -23.62 15.14
N ASN A 268 -1.18 -24.12 14.16
CA ASN A 268 -2.05 -23.29 13.33
C ASN A 268 -3.46 -23.35 13.91
N TYR A 269 -4.05 -22.18 14.14
CA TYR A 269 -5.46 -22.02 14.51
C TYR A 269 -6.23 -21.67 13.22
N VAL A 270 -7.32 -22.44 12.95
CA VAL A 270 -8.20 -22.26 11.80
C VAL A 270 -9.63 -22.11 12.26
#